data_aec98d1cb463218a17a6ebeb1623324b
#
_entry.id   aec98d1cb463218a17a6ebeb1623324b
#
_cell.length_a   1.000
_cell.length_b   1.000
_cell.length_c   1.000
_cell.angle_alpha   90.00
_cell.angle_beta   90.00
_cell.angle_gamma   90.00
#
_symmetry.space_group_name_H-M   'P 1'
#
loop_
_entity.id
_entity.type
_entity.pdbx_description
1 polymer ?
#
loop_
_entity_poly.entity_id
_entity_poly.type
_entity_poly.pdbx_seq_one_letter_code
_entity_poly.pdbx_strand_id
1 'polypeptide(L)'
;MAFELNQFGIGIKTIEPGGIRTDFFARSLDTGRHPAYEVLVNKFMGIITDPKQMATYSSPEQIAEVVYEAATHGKDQLRYIAGADAKAMYAMRLQLGEEAFRKAMAQQFFGDAPKAA
;
A
#
# COMPACT_ATOMS: atom_id res chain seq x y z
N MET A 1 15.23 13.07 6.85
CA MET A 1 16.28 12.03 6.66
C MET A 1 16.91 12.06 5.26
N ALA A 2 16.14 12.18 4.16
CA ALA A 2 16.73 12.23 2.81
C ALA A 2 17.66 13.44 2.60
N PHE A 3 17.26 14.62 3.08
CA PHE A 3 18.10 15.83 2.97
C PHE A 3 19.37 15.74 3.82
N GLU A 4 19.26 15.23 5.03
CA GLU A 4 20.38 15.14 5.97
C GLU A 4 21.41 14.14 5.51
N LEU A 5 20.99 13.01 4.96
CA LEU A 5 21.89 11.94 4.53
C LEU A 5 22.52 12.21 3.17
N ASN A 6 21.83 12.97 2.31
CA ASN A 6 22.35 13.30 0.99
C ASN A 6 23.68 14.10 1.06
N GLN A 7 23.87 14.93 2.08
CA GLN A 7 25.14 15.64 2.29
C GLN A 7 26.34 14.71 2.54
N PHE A 8 26.09 13.46 2.91
CA PHE A 8 27.12 12.43 3.10
C PHE A 8 27.21 11.46 1.92
N GLY A 9 26.56 11.78 0.81
CA GLY A 9 26.51 10.90 -0.36
C GLY A 9 25.61 9.66 -0.19
N ILE A 10 24.72 9.65 0.83
CA ILE A 10 23.81 8.54 1.11
C ILE A 10 22.44 8.86 0.53
N GLY A 11 22.07 8.13 -0.52
CA GLY A 11 20.74 8.22 -1.14
C GLY A 11 19.69 7.38 -0.39
N ILE A 12 18.59 7.99 -0.01
CA ILE A 12 17.44 7.29 0.57
C ILE A 12 16.47 6.89 -0.55
N LYS A 13 16.00 5.65 -0.49
CA LYS A 13 14.98 5.11 -1.40
C LYS A 13 13.82 4.53 -0.58
N THR A 14 12.59 4.85 -0.97
CA THR A 14 11.38 4.26 -0.39
C THR A 14 10.70 3.39 -1.43
N ILE A 15 10.42 2.14 -1.07
CA ILE A 15 9.63 1.25 -1.89
C ILE A 15 8.20 1.24 -1.33
N GLU A 16 7.23 1.54 -2.17
CA GLU A 16 5.81 1.63 -1.81
C GLU A 16 5.05 0.50 -2.55
N PRO A 17 5.06 -0.73 -2.01
CA PRO A 17 4.40 -1.86 -2.64
C PRO A 17 2.88 -1.82 -2.41
N GLY A 18 2.13 -2.37 -3.34
CA GLY A 18 0.75 -2.78 -3.15
C GLY A 18 0.64 -4.12 -2.43
N GLY A 19 -0.41 -4.89 -2.74
CA GLY A 19 -0.56 -6.25 -2.24
C GLY A 19 0.54 -7.17 -2.80
N ILE A 20 1.08 -8.02 -1.94
CA ILE A 20 2.11 -9.01 -2.30
C ILE A 20 1.57 -10.40 -1.99
N ARG A 21 1.64 -11.31 -2.95
CA ARG A 21 1.24 -12.72 -2.78
C ARG A 21 2.26 -13.45 -1.93
N THR A 22 2.02 -13.48 -0.63
CA THR A 22 2.81 -14.21 0.36
C THR A 22 1.87 -14.94 1.32
N ASP A 23 2.42 -15.79 2.14
CA ASP A 23 1.70 -16.46 3.22
C ASP A 23 1.59 -15.63 4.52
N PHE A 24 1.89 -14.32 4.45
CA PHE A 24 1.85 -13.41 5.60
C PHE A 24 0.51 -13.44 6.34
N PHE A 25 -0.59 -13.37 5.60
CA PHE A 25 -1.93 -13.38 6.20
C PHE A 25 -2.26 -14.68 6.93
N ALA A 26 -1.72 -15.81 6.48
CA ALA A 26 -1.95 -17.11 7.07
C ALA A 26 -1.01 -17.42 8.24
N ARG A 27 0.20 -16.86 8.25
CA ARG A 27 1.27 -17.27 9.18
C ARG A 27 1.70 -16.21 10.17
N SER A 28 1.69 -14.95 9.77
CA SER A 28 2.40 -13.89 10.50
C SER A 28 1.50 -12.73 10.91
N LEU A 29 0.27 -12.67 10.40
CA LEU A 29 -0.65 -11.60 10.75
C LEU A 29 -1.18 -11.80 12.17
N ASP A 30 -0.77 -10.93 13.07
CA ASP A 30 -1.40 -10.79 14.40
C ASP A 30 -2.42 -9.65 14.34
N THR A 31 -3.70 -10.02 14.45
CA THR A 31 -4.79 -9.04 14.51
C THR A 31 -5.18 -8.83 15.95
N GLY A 32 -4.69 -7.74 16.56
CA GLY A 32 -5.28 -7.25 17.81
C GLY A 32 -6.77 -7.01 17.62
N ARG A 33 -7.62 -7.77 18.35
CA ARG A 33 -9.07 -7.64 18.22
C ARG A 33 -9.63 -6.78 19.35
N HIS A 34 -10.48 -5.83 18.97
CA HIS A 34 -11.25 -5.02 19.91
C HIS A 34 -12.70 -4.96 19.43
N PRO A 35 -13.70 -5.21 20.30
CA PRO A 35 -15.11 -5.28 19.87
C PRO A 35 -15.62 -4.07 19.09
N ALA A 36 -15.17 -2.87 19.45
CA ALA A 36 -15.56 -1.62 18.75
C ALA A 36 -15.10 -1.57 17.29
N TYR A 37 -14.10 -2.33 16.90
CA TYR A 37 -13.53 -2.34 15.53
C TYR A 37 -13.80 -3.64 14.76
N GLU A 38 -14.44 -4.62 15.40
CA GLU A 38 -14.57 -5.97 14.83
C GLU A 38 -15.29 -5.97 13.48
N VAL A 39 -16.39 -5.24 13.35
CA VAL A 39 -17.15 -5.13 12.10
C VAL A 39 -16.28 -4.52 10.99
N LEU A 40 -15.52 -3.48 11.32
CA LEU A 40 -14.64 -2.79 10.39
C LEU A 40 -13.49 -3.69 9.94
N VAL A 41 -12.83 -4.35 10.88
CA VAL A 41 -11.72 -5.29 10.62
C VAL A 41 -12.18 -6.45 9.76
N ASN A 42 -13.32 -7.07 10.09
CA ASN A 42 -13.85 -8.19 9.32
C ASN A 42 -14.20 -7.78 7.88
N LYS A 43 -14.78 -6.59 7.68
CA LYS A 43 -15.07 -6.07 6.34
C LYS A 43 -13.79 -5.82 5.54
N PHE A 44 -12.81 -5.16 6.14
CA PHE A 44 -11.52 -4.91 5.52
C PHE A 44 -10.79 -6.21 5.16
N MET A 45 -10.73 -7.15 6.10
CA MET A 45 -10.11 -8.47 5.85
C MET A 45 -10.82 -9.22 4.72
N GLY A 46 -12.15 -9.18 4.66
CA GLY A 46 -12.91 -9.78 3.57
C GLY A 46 -12.54 -9.22 2.20
N ILE A 47 -12.24 -7.92 2.12
CA ILE A 47 -11.83 -7.28 0.86
C ILE A 47 -10.39 -7.69 0.47
N ILE A 48 -9.43 -7.56 1.40
CA ILE A 48 -8.02 -7.79 1.07
C ILE A 48 -7.67 -9.26 0.87
N THR A 49 -8.48 -10.18 1.39
CA THR A 49 -8.33 -11.63 1.19
C THR A 49 -9.26 -12.21 0.13
N ASP A 50 -10.05 -11.37 -0.56
CA ASP A 50 -10.86 -11.82 -1.68
C ASP A 50 -9.98 -12.40 -2.79
N PRO A 51 -10.25 -13.60 -3.30
CA PRO A 51 -9.43 -14.23 -4.34
C PRO A 51 -9.27 -13.37 -5.60
N LYS A 52 -10.28 -12.58 -5.98
CA LYS A 52 -10.20 -11.67 -7.12
C LYS A 52 -9.23 -10.53 -6.85
N GLN A 53 -9.28 -9.99 -5.64
CA GLN A 53 -8.35 -8.94 -5.21
C GLN A 53 -6.92 -9.49 -5.12
N MET A 54 -6.74 -10.64 -4.50
CA MET A 54 -5.43 -11.29 -4.36
C MET A 54 -4.81 -11.65 -5.72
N ALA A 55 -5.61 -11.92 -6.74
CA ALA A 55 -5.12 -12.19 -8.10
C ALA A 55 -4.44 -10.96 -8.73
N THR A 56 -4.76 -9.73 -8.26
CA THR A 56 -4.13 -8.49 -8.73
C THR A 56 -2.82 -8.17 -8.02
N TYR A 57 -2.49 -8.88 -6.94
CA TYR A 57 -1.29 -8.64 -6.16
C TYR A 57 -0.03 -9.08 -6.90
N SER A 58 1.04 -8.38 -6.66
CA SER A 58 2.36 -8.69 -7.22
C SER A 58 2.96 -9.95 -6.59
N SER A 59 3.81 -10.65 -7.34
CA SER A 59 4.65 -11.69 -6.74
C SER A 59 5.80 -11.06 -5.93
N PRO A 60 6.38 -11.79 -4.97
CA PRO A 60 7.58 -11.32 -4.25
C PRO A 60 8.73 -10.95 -5.19
N GLU A 61 8.92 -11.71 -6.27
CA GLU A 61 9.97 -11.49 -7.26
C GLU A 61 9.79 -10.14 -7.98
N GLN A 62 8.55 -9.80 -8.37
CA GLN A 62 8.24 -8.51 -9.00
C GLN A 62 8.56 -7.34 -8.09
N ILE A 63 8.33 -7.47 -6.79
CA ILE A 63 8.70 -6.44 -5.82
C ILE A 63 10.21 -6.39 -5.62
N ALA A 64 10.89 -7.56 -5.57
CA ALA A 64 12.33 -7.64 -5.46
C ALA A 64 13.07 -6.97 -6.65
N GLU A 65 12.53 -7.09 -7.87
CA GLU A 65 13.06 -6.38 -9.04
C GLU A 65 13.03 -4.86 -8.85
N VAL A 66 11.94 -4.31 -8.31
CA VAL A 66 11.83 -2.87 -8.03
C VAL A 66 12.83 -2.44 -6.94
N VAL A 67 13.01 -3.27 -5.92
CA VAL A 67 14.02 -3.01 -4.86
C VAL A 67 15.43 -2.99 -5.45
N TYR A 68 15.75 -3.98 -6.30
CA TYR A 68 17.04 -4.05 -6.96
C TYR A 68 17.28 -2.85 -7.87
N GLU A 69 16.30 -2.47 -8.69
CA GLU A 69 16.38 -1.27 -9.53
C GLU A 69 16.64 -0.03 -8.67
N ALA A 70 15.86 0.18 -7.61
CA ALA A 70 16.01 1.33 -6.73
C ALA A 70 17.41 1.42 -6.11
N ALA A 71 18.01 0.28 -5.79
CA ALA A 71 19.33 0.21 -5.17
C ALA A 71 20.48 0.44 -6.18
N THR A 72 20.29 0.11 -7.45
CA THR A 72 21.42 -0.03 -8.38
C THR A 72 21.47 0.99 -9.53
N HIS A 73 20.32 1.59 -9.94
CA HIS A 73 20.29 2.42 -11.14
C HIS A 73 20.91 3.83 -10.98
N GLY A 74 21.30 4.25 -9.78
CA GLY A 74 22.01 5.51 -9.53
C GLY A 74 21.20 6.81 -9.71
N LYS A 75 19.90 6.74 -9.95
CA LYS A 75 19.05 7.94 -10.13
C LYS A 75 18.78 8.62 -8.79
N ASP A 76 18.70 9.94 -8.80
CA ASP A 76 18.17 10.73 -7.68
C ASP A 76 16.63 10.69 -7.69
N GLN A 77 16.09 9.56 -7.22
CA GLN A 77 14.66 9.32 -7.10
C GLN A 77 14.39 8.73 -5.72
N LEU A 78 13.48 9.35 -4.98
CA LEU A 78 13.15 8.92 -3.61
C LEU A 78 12.14 7.77 -3.60
N ARG A 79 11.08 7.84 -4.42
CA ARG A 79 9.91 6.94 -4.32
C ARG A 79 9.83 5.98 -5.48
N TYR A 80 9.56 4.72 -5.19
CA TYR A 80 9.35 3.63 -6.15
C TYR A 80 8.04 2.93 -5.84
N ILE A 81 7.02 3.23 -6.64
CA ILE A 81 5.71 2.58 -6.51
C ILE A 81 5.81 1.19 -7.15
N ALA A 82 5.60 0.15 -6.37
CA ALA A 82 5.77 -1.23 -6.80
C ALA A 82 4.43 -2.00 -6.85
N GLY A 83 4.12 -2.57 -8.00
CA GLY A 83 2.88 -3.29 -8.27
C GLY A 83 1.84 -2.44 -9.03
N ALA A 84 1.02 -3.13 -9.82
CA ALA A 84 0.02 -2.49 -10.66
C ALA A 84 -1.09 -1.80 -9.84
N ASP A 85 -1.50 -2.44 -8.76
CA ASP A 85 -2.50 -1.95 -7.81
C ASP A 85 -2.03 -0.67 -7.10
N ALA A 86 -0.78 -0.66 -6.60
CA ALA A 86 -0.18 0.53 -5.98
C ALA A 86 -0.06 1.68 -6.99
N LYS A 87 0.38 1.40 -8.22
CA LYS A 87 0.48 2.41 -9.28
C LYS A 87 -0.88 3.01 -9.63
N ALA A 88 -1.91 2.18 -9.74
CA ALA A 88 -3.27 2.63 -10.01
C ALA A 88 -3.82 3.51 -8.87
N MET A 89 -3.61 3.10 -7.62
CA MET A 89 -4.04 3.85 -6.44
C MET A 89 -3.31 5.19 -6.33
N TYR A 90 -2.01 5.21 -6.59
CA TYR A 90 -1.22 6.43 -6.58
C TYR A 90 -1.66 7.40 -7.69
N ALA A 91 -1.89 6.90 -8.91
CA ALA A 91 -2.40 7.70 -10.02
C ALA A 91 -3.77 8.30 -9.70
N MET A 92 -4.68 7.52 -9.12
CA MET A 92 -5.99 8.01 -8.68
C MET A 92 -5.87 9.11 -7.61
N ARG A 93 -4.95 8.97 -6.65
CA ARG A 93 -4.69 10.00 -5.64
C ARG A 93 -4.22 11.31 -6.27
N LEU A 94 -3.32 11.25 -7.25
CA LEU A 94 -2.84 12.44 -7.97
C LEU A 94 -3.95 13.12 -8.79
N GLN A 95 -4.81 12.31 -9.40
CA GLN A 95 -5.91 12.81 -10.23
C GLN A 95 -7.02 13.46 -9.40
N LEU A 96 -7.42 12.84 -8.28
CA LEU A 96 -8.54 13.31 -7.46
C LEU A 96 -8.12 14.38 -6.44
N GLY A 97 -6.87 14.40 -6.02
CA GLY A 97 -6.41 15.14 -4.86
C GLY A 97 -6.76 14.45 -3.53
N GLU A 98 -6.17 14.90 -2.44
CA GLU A 98 -6.18 14.19 -1.15
C GLU A 98 -7.57 13.94 -0.59
N GLU A 99 -8.42 14.97 -0.51
CA GLU A 99 -9.72 14.85 0.16
C GLU A 99 -10.70 13.99 -0.63
N ALA A 100 -10.75 14.12 -1.96
CA ALA A 100 -11.61 13.30 -2.79
C ALA A 100 -11.12 11.84 -2.82
N PHE A 101 -9.81 11.63 -2.87
CA PHE A 101 -9.21 10.31 -2.77
C PHE A 101 -9.55 9.62 -1.43
N ARG A 102 -9.39 10.32 -0.30
CA ARG A 102 -9.73 9.81 1.03
C ARG A 102 -11.19 9.37 1.11
N LYS A 103 -12.11 10.19 0.57
CA LYS A 103 -13.55 9.86 0.53
C LYS A 103 -13.83 8.65 -0.35
N ALA A 104 -13.20 8.56 -1.52
CA ALA A 104 -13.33 7.42 -2.42
C ALA A 104 -12.84 6.11 -1.77
N MET A 105 -11.72 6.15 -1.07
CA MET A 105 -11.19 5.00 -0.33
C MET A 105 -12.11 4.59 0.82
N ALA A 106 -12.61 5.56 1.60
CA ALA A 106 -13.56 5.28 2.67
C ALA A 106 -14.83 4.60 2.12
N GLN A 107 -15.37 5.10 1.01
CA GLN A 107 -16.53 4.50 0.34
C GLN A 107 -16.24 3.07 -0.14
N GLN A 108 -15.10 2.85 -0.77
CA GLN A 108 -14.71 1.55 -1.30
C GLN A 108 -14.55 0.51 -0.20
N PHE A 109 -13.85 0.85 0.89
CA PHE A 109 -13.53 -0.09 1.96
C PHE A 109 -14.62 -0.22 3.01
N PHE A 110 -15.36 0.84 3.29
CA PHE A 110 -16.29 0.86 4.41
C PHE A 110 -17.75 1.11 4.00
N GLY A 111 -18.00 1.50 2.75
CA GLY A 111 -19.32 1.90 2.27
C GLY A 111 -19.77 3.21 2.94
N ASP A 112 -21.08 3.43 2.99
CA ASP A 112 -21.62 4.60 3.67
C ASP A 112 -21.36 4.49 5.18
N ALA A 113 -20.25 5.06 5.63
CA ALA A 113 -20.01 5.22 7.06
C ALA A 113 -21.10 6.13 7.63
N PRO A 114 -21.62 5.84 8.84
CA PRO A 114 -22.52 6.77 9.51
C PRO A 114 -21.83 8.13 9.57
N LYS A 115 -22.52 9.16 9.12
CA LYS A 115 -22.01 10.53 9.21
C LYS A 115 -21.73 10.81 10.67
N ALA A 116 -20.49 11.25 10.95
CA ALA A 116 -20.19 11.79 12.29
C ALA A 116 -21.22 12.87 12.61
N ALA A 117 -21.83 12.72 13.77
CA ALA A 117 -22.79 13.68 14.27
C ALA A 117 -22.10 15.04 14.54
#